data_42983a66969b9511bfd0cceee36784cb
#
_entry.id   42983a66969b9511bfd0cceee36784cb
#
_cell.length_a   1.000
_cell.length_b   1.000
_cell.length_c   1.000
_cell.angle_alpha   90.00
_cell.angle_beta   90.00
_cell.angle_gamma   90.00
#
_symmetry.space_group_name_H-M   'P 1'
#
loop_
_entity.id
_entity.type
_entity.pdbx_description
1 polymer ?
#
loop_
_entity_poly.entity_id
_entity_poly.type
_entity_poly.pdbx_seq_one_letter_code
_entity_poly.pdbx_strand_id
1 'polypeptide(L)'
;AVKTCGKLYWAGEYAILEPEQLALIKAIPIYMRGEIAFSDSYRLYSELFDFAVDLTPNPAYSLIQETISLVEDFLTYRGQILRPFSLEIRGKMEREGKKFGLGSSGSVVVLVIKALLALYDLSVDQELLFKLASAVLLKRGDNGSMGDLACIVAEDLVLYQSFDRQKVAAWLEEENLSTVLERDWGFSISQVKPTLECDFLVGWTKEVAVS
;
A
#
# COMPACT_ATOMS: atom_id res chain seq x y z
N ALA A 1 -14.34 1.34 -9.62
CA ALA A 1 -12.95 0.99 -9.97
C ALA A 1 -11.99 1.94 -9.27
N VAL A 2 -10.84 1.44 -8.84
CA VAL A 2 -9.76 2.18 -8.19
C VAL A 2 -8.43 1.91 -8.90
N LYS A 3 -7.43 2.76 -8.66
CA LYS A 3 -6.08 2.56 -9.19
C LYS A 3 -5.02 2.98 -8.19
N THR A 4 -3.81 2.43 -8.33
CA THR A 4 -2.59 2.84 -7.63
C THR A 4 -1.43 2.91 -8.60
N CYS A 5 -0.49 3.81 -8.35
CA CYS A 5 0.72 3.99 -9.16
C CYS A 5 1.90 3.16 -8.64
N GLY A 6 2.96 3.09 -9.43
CA GLY A 6 4.29 2.69 -8.96
C GLY A 6 5.02 3.84 -8.29
N LYS A 7 6.20 3.55 -7.72
CA LYS A 7 7.06 4.55 -7.08
C LYS A 7 8.53 4.31 -7.41
N LEU A 8 9.34 5.36 -7.28
CA LEU A 8 10.79 5.29 -7.36
C LEU A 8 11.43 6.26 -6.39
N TYR A 9 12.42 5.80 -5.63
CA TYR A 9 13.23 6.69 -4.79
C TYR A 9 14.16 7.55 -5.65
N TRP A 10 14.18 8.85 -5.37
CA TRP A 10 15.14 9.77 -5.93
C TRP A 10 16.31 10.00 -5.00
N ALA A 11 16.06 10.02 -3.69
CA ALA A 11 17.09 10.18 -2.66
C ALA A 11 16.62 9.60 -1.33
N GLY A 12 17.57 9.19 -0.48
CA GLY A 12 17.31 8.78 0.88
C GLY A 12 16.88 7.32 1.05
N GLU A 13 16.99 6.46 0.03
CA GLU A 13 16.47 5.08 0.03
C GLU A 13 16.95 4.24 1.23
N TYR A 14 18.20 4.38 1.66
CA TYR A 14 18.73 3.65 2.82
C TYR A 14 18.61 4.45 4.12
N ALA A 15 18.84 5.77 4.08
CA ALA A 15 18.74 6.63 5.25
C ALA A 15 17.35 6.59 5.88
N ILE A 16 16.30 6.47 5.05
CA ILE A 16 14.90 6.41 5.46
C ILE A 16 14.55 5.18 6.34
N LEU A 17 15.43 4.20 6.45
CA LEU A 17 15.27 3.06 7.34
C LEU A 17 15.44 3.45 8.83
N GLU A 18 16.09 4.55 9.10
CA GLU A 18 16.16 5.10 10.45
C GLU A 18 14.95 6.01 10.72
N PRO A 19 14.39 6.03 11.93
CA PRO A 19 13.32 6.95 12.30
C PRO A 19 13.72 8.42 12.06
N GLU A 20 12.72 9.23 11.71
CA GLU A 20 12.86 10.69 11.47
C GLU A 20 13.74 11.08 10.27
N GLN A 21 14.31 10.10 9.54
CA GLN A 21 15.05 10.40 8.31
C GLN A 21 14.11 10.69 7.14
N LEU A 22 14.67 11.32 6.12
CA LEU A 22 13.93 11.82 4.96
C LEU A 22 14.26 11.05 3.69
N ALA A 23 13.26 10.87 2.85
CA ALA A 23 13.45 10.42 1.47
C ALA A 23 12.60 11.23 0.50
N LEU A 24 13.14 11.42 -0.71
CA LEU A 24 12.44 12.00 -1.85
C LEU A 24 12.01 10.87 -2.77
N ILE A 25 10.71 10.72 -2.98
CA ILE A 25 10.12 9.57 -3.67
C ILE A 25 9.13 10.06 -4.73
N LYS A 26 9.24 9.55 -5.95
CA LYS A 26 8.40 9.95 -7.09
C LYS A 26 7.42 8.86 -7.48
N ALA A 27 6.16 9.23 -7.61
CA ALA A 27 5.14 8.39 -8.21
C ALA A 27 5.42 8.19 -9.71
N ILE A 28 5.33 6.94 -10.15
CA ILE A 28 5.57 6.54 -11.54
C ILE A 28 4.23 6.14 -12.17
N PRO A 29 3.90 6.62 -13.40
CA PRO A 29 2.60 6.40 -14.03
C PRO A 29 2.46 4.98 -14.64
N ILE A 30 2.83 3.98 -13.87
CA ILE A 30 2.56 2.55 -14.15
C ILE A 30 1.54 2.12 -13.09
N TYR A 31 0.34 1.72 -13.53
CA TYR A 31 -0.80 1.56 -12.66
C TYR A 31 -1.23 0.11 -12.51
N MET A 32 -1.57 -0.25 -11.28
CA MET A 32 -2.51 -1.34 -10.99
C MET A 32 -3.92 -0.80 -10.90
N ARG A 33 -4.91 -1.62 -11.28
CA ARG A 33 -6.33 -1.28 -11.24
C ARG A 33 -7.08 -2.36 -10.49
N GLY A 34 -8.08 -1.95 -9.70
CA GLY A 34 -8.97 -2.84 -8.96
C GLY A 34 -10.41 -2.55 -9.29
N GLU A 35 -11.17 -3.60 -9.58
CA GLU A 35 -12.61 -3.57 -9.70
C GLU A 35 -13.22 -4.39 -8.57
N ILE A 36 -14.18 -3.82 -7.84
CA ILE A 36 -14.81 -4.46 -6.71
C ILE A 36 -16.31 -4.24 -6.78
N ALA A 37 -17.08 -5.28 -6.41
CA ALA A 37 -18.54 -5.21 -6.28
C ALA A 37 -19.01 -6.23 -5.24
N PHE A 38 -20.13 -5.96 -4.57
CA PHE A 38 -20.78 -6.96 -3.73
C PHE A 38 -21.21 -8.17 -4.56
N SER A 39 -21.12 -9.35 -3.97
CA SER A 39 -21.47 -10.63 -4.60
C SER A 39 -22.02 -11.61 -3.57
N ASP A 40 -22.49 -12.78 -4.02
CA ASP A 40 -23.04 -13.81 -3.13
C ASP A 40 -21.96 -14.57 -2.34
N SER A 41 -20.72 -14.55 -2.84
CA SER A 41 -19.57 -15.20 -2.19
C SER A 41 -18.29 -14.39 -2.43
N TYR A 42 -17.30 -14.58 -1.56
CA TYR A 42 -15.98 -13.96 -1.76
C TYR A 42 -15.27 -14.55 -2.97
N ARG A 43 -14.77 -13.68 -3.84
CA ARG A 43 -13.94 -14.05 -4.97
C ARG A 43 -12.83 -13.01 -5.17
N LEU A 44 -11.59 -13.47 -5.09
CA LEU A 44 -10.39 -12.65 -5.30
C LEU A 44 -9.69 -13.15 -6.55
N TYR A 45 -9.46 -12.29 -7.52
CA TYR A 45 -8.67 -12.58 -8.70
C TYR A 45 -7.57 -11.54 -8.86
N SER A 46 -6.36 -11.99 -9.12
CA SER A 46 -5.23 -11.13 -9.48
C SER A 46 -4.57 -11.65 -10.76
N GLU A 47 -4.41 -10.77 -11.74
CA GLU A 47 -3.69 -11.08 -12.98
C GLU A 47 -2.25 -11.56 -12.73
N LEU A 48 -1.67 -11.23 -11.55
CA LEU A 48 -0.34 -11.68 -11.17
C LEU A 48 -0.26 -13.21 -11.00
N PHE A 49 -1.35 -13.83 -10.50
CA PHE A 49 -1.38 -15.27 -10.18
C PHE A 49 -2.16 -16.10 -11.20
N ASP A 50 -3.03 -15.45 -11.99
CA ASP A 50 -3.85 -16.06 -13.04
C ASP A 50 -4.82 -17.16 -12.55
N PHE A 51 -5.22 -17.12 -11.28
CA PHE A 51 -6.29 -17.96 -10.72
C PHE A 51 -7.05 -17.18 -9.63
N ALA A 52 -8.28 -17.61 -9.35
CA ALA A 52 -9.11 -16.98 -8.32
C ALA A 52 -9.12 -17.82 -7.02
N VAL A 53 -9.27 -17.14 -5.89
CA VAL A 53 -9.45 -17.73 -4.55
C VAL A 53 -10.60 -17.04 -3.82
N ASP A 54 -11.02 -17.62 -2.69
CA ASP A 54 -11.86 -16.97 -1.70
C ASP A 54 -11.02 -16.41 -0.53
N LEU A 55 -11.57 -16.28 0.67
CA LEU A 55 -10.84 -15.87 1.87
C LEU A 55 -10.17 -17.04 2.62
N THR A 56 -10.29 -18.28 2.15
CA THR A 56 -9.52 -19.39 2.69
C THR A 56 -8.03 -19.11 2.50
N PRO A 57 -7.20 -19.23 3.55
CA PRO A 57 -5.79 -18.87 3.49
C PRO A 57 -5.07 -19.50 2.30
N ASN A 58 -4.45 -18.65 1.48
CA ASN A 58 -3.68 -19.05 0.32
C ASN A 58 -2.34 -18.31 0.29
N PRO A 59 -1.19 -19.00 0.27
CA PRO A 59 0.12 -18.36 0.32
C PRO A 59 0.35 -17.31 -0.77
N ALA A 60 -0.14 -17.52 -1.99
CA ALA A 60 0.00 -16.57 -3.09
C ALA A 60 -0.80 -15.29 -2.85
N TYR A 61 -1.95 -15.39 -2.19
CA TYR A 61 -2.86 -14.29 -1.91
C TYR A 61 -2.73 -13.72 -0.49
N SER A 62 -1.79 -14.20 0.32
CA SER A 62 -1.68 -13.83 1.75
C SER A 62 -1.67 -12.31 1.98
N LEU A 63 -0.92 -11.54 1.18
CA LEU A 63 -0.88 -10.08 1.31
C LEU A 63 -2.25 -9.44 1.05
N ILE A 64 -2.97 -9.90 0.04
CA ILE A 64 -4.32 -9.41 -0.31
C ILE A 64 -5.30 -9.80 0.80
N GLN A 65 -5.30 -11.06 1.24
CA GLN A 65 -6.20 -11.58 2.27
C GLN A 65 -5.99 -10.92 3.63
N GLU A 66 -4.73 -10.71 4.04
CA GLU A 66 -4.41 -10.01 5.29
C GLU A 66 -4.76 -8.51 5.21
N THR A 67 -4.59 -7.88 4.05
CA THR A 67 -5.07 -6.51 3.83
C THR A 67 -6.59 -6.43 3.97
N ILE A 68 -7.32 -7.37 3.37
CA ILE A 68 -8.78 -7.44 3.49
C ILE A 68 -9.18 -7.60 4.96
N SER A 69 -8.57 -8.53 5.69
CA SER A 69 -8.88 -8.79 7.10
C SER A 69 -8.69 -7.53 7.96
N LEU A 70 -7.58 -6.80 7.80
CA LEU A 70 -7.34 -5.57 8.56
C LEU A 70 -8.38 -4.48 8.22
N VAL A 71 -8.72 -4.36 6.93
CA VAL A 71 -9.73 -3.36 6.51
C VAL A 71 -11.13 -3.75 6.98
N GLU A 72 -11.49 -5.03 7.01
CA GLU A 72 -12.76 -5.51 7.54
C GLU A 72 -12.88 -5.21 9.04
N ASP A 73 -11.79 -5.33 9.83
CA ASP A 73 -11.75 -4.88 11.22
C ASP A 73 -12.03 -3.37 11.33
N PHE A 74 -11.38 -2.57 10.48
CA PHE A 74 -11.60 -1.12 10.43
C PHE A 74 -13.05 -0.78 10.01
N LEU A 75 -13.59 -1.44 8.98
CA LEU A 75 -14.97 -1.24 8.53
C LEU A 75 -15.98 -1.58 9.61
N THR A 76 -15.77 -2.68 10.34
CA THR A 76 -16.61 -3.09 11.46
C THR A 76 -16.58 -2.05 12.58
N TYR A 77 -15.41 -1.53 12.92
CA TYR A 77 -15.26 -0.43 13.87
C TYR A 77 -16.02 0.83 13.42
N ARG A 78 -16.07 1.10 12.12
CA ARG A 78 -16.83 2.22 11.52
C ARG A 78 -18.32 1.92 11.38
N GLY A 79 -18.81 0.80 11.94
CA GLY A 79 -20.23 0.41 11.96
C GLY A 79 -20.75 -0.18 10.65
N GLN A 80 -19.87 -0.61 9.74
CA GLN A 80 -20.27 -1.26 8.50
C GLN A 80 -20.66 -2.73 8.74
N ILE A 81 -21.68 -3.20 8.02
CA ILE A 81 -22.06 -4.61 8.00
C ILE A 81 -21.31 -5.27 6.85
N LEU A 82 -20.39 -6.19 7.17
CA LEU A 82 -19.60 -6.88 6.17
C LEU A 82 -20.47 -7.77 5.28
N ARG A 83 -20.17 -7.75 4.00
CA ARG A 83 -20.83 -8.54 2.96
C ARG A 83 -19.80 -9.12 2.01
N PRO A 84 -20.04 -10.31 1.45
CA PRO A 84 -19.18 -10.88 0.42
C PRO A 84 -19.05 -9.96 -0.80
N PHE A 85 -17.88 -10.00 -1.43
CA PHE A 85 -17.55 -9.22 -2.62
C PHE A 85 -16.67 -10.00 -3.59
N SER A 86 -16.67 -9.56 -4.83
CA SER A 86 -15.67 -9.96 -5.84
C SER A 86 -14.70 -8.82 -6.06
N LEU A 87 -13.41 -9.09 -5.94
CA LEU A 87 -12.32 -8.16 -6.22
C LEU A 87 -11.46 -8.72 -7.36
N GLU A 88 -11.29 -7.92 -8.39
CA GLU A 88 -10.40 -8.21 -9.51
C GLU A 88 -9.28 -7.19 -9.59
N ILE A 89 -8.03 -7.66 -9.56
CA ILE A 89 -6.82 -6.83 -9.63
C ILE A 89 -6.13 -7.08 -10.96
N ARG A 90 -5.92 -6.02 -11.73
CA ARG A 90 -5.25 -6.03 -13.04
C ARG A 90 -4.07 -5.07 -13.07
N GLY A 91 -3.13 -5.36 -13.94
CA GLY A 91 -1.89 -4.62 -14.11
C GLY A 91 -0.72 -5.28 -13.39
N LYS A 92 0.35 -5.52 -14.13
CA LYS A 92 1.59 -6.12 -13.64
C LYS A 92 2.67 -5.06 -13.62
N MET A 93 3.35 -4.89 -12.48
CA MET A 93 4.56 -4.08 -12.39
C MET A 93 5.79 -4.95 -12.66
N GLU A 94 5.68 -5.76 -13.70
CA GLU A 94 6.72 -6.69 -14.16
C GLU A 94 6.68 -6.86 -15.70
N ARG A 95 7.77 -7.31 -16.26
CA ARG A 95 7.86 -7.70 -17.65
C ARG A 95 8.67 -8.99 -17.76
N GLU A 96 8.15 -9.97 -18.52
CA GLU A 96 8.83 -11.26 -18.73
C GLU A 96 9.17 -11.98 -17.41
N GLY A 97 8.29 -11.91 -16.40
CA GLY A 97 8.48 -12.49 -15.07
C GLY A 97 9.47 -11.76 -14.18
N LYS A 98 9.99 -10.60 -14.60
CA LYS A 98 10.91 -9.77 -13.80
C LYS A 98 10.21 -8.51 -13.30
N LYS A 99 10.20 -8.33 -11.97
CA LYS A 99 9.64 -7.13 -11.34
C LYS A 99 10.46 -5.89 -11.69
N PHE A 100 9.77 -4.77 -11.94
CA PHE A 100 10.44 -3.48 -12.18
C PHE A 100 11.06 -2.83 -10.94
N GLY A 101 10.76 -3.32 -9.74
CA GLY A 101 11.20 -2.67 -8.49
C GLY A 101 10.41 -1.42 -8.12
N LEU A 102 9.21 -1.27 -8.66
CA LEU A 102 8.37 -0.06 -8.53
C LEU A 102 7.38 -0.10 -7.34
N GLY A 103 7.60 -0.96 -6.34
CA GLY A 103 6.74 -1.02 -5.15
C GLY A 103 5.42 -1.75 -5.37
N SER A 104 5.44 -2.87 -6.10
CA SER A 104 4.23 -3.64 -6.42
C SER A 104 3.46 -4.10 -5.18
N SER A 105 4.13 -4.53 -4.11
CA SER A 105 3.49 -4.94 -2.85
C SER A 105 2.74 -3.79 -2.20
N GLY A 106 3.38 -2.62 -2.06
CA GLY A 106 2.72 -1.42 -1.54
C GLY A 106 1.53 -0.98 -2.41
N SER A 107 1.67 -1.06 -3.75
CA SER A 107 0.58 -0.75 -4.68
C SER A 107 -0.62 -1.68 -4.49
N VAL A 108 -0.40 -2.99 -4.29
CA VAL A 108 -1.48 -3.96 -4.01
C VAL A 108 -2.19 -3.64 -2.70
N VAL A 109 -1.44 -3.39 -1.62
CA VAL A 109 -2.02 -3.05 -0.32
C VAL A 109 -2.90 -1.82 -0.41
N VAL A 110 -2.38 -0.71 -0.93
CA VAL A 110 -3.15 0.54 -1.07
C VAL A 110 -4.35 0.35 -2.00
N LEU A 111 -4.20 -0.45 -3.09
CA LEU A 111 -5.30 -0.74 -4.01
C LEU A 111 -6.45 -1.47 -3.33
N VAL A 112 -6.16 -2.50 -2.55
CA VAL A 112 -7.17 -3.30 -1.83
C VAL A 112 -7.89 -2.43 -0.80
N ILE A 113 -7.16 -1.60 -0.04
CA ILE A 113 -7.76 -0.66 0.92
C ILE A 113 -8.69 0.32 0.19
N LYS A 114 -8.21 0.99 -0.87
CA LYS A 114 -9.02 1.93 -1.67
C LYS A 114 -10.27 1.25 -2.27
N ALA A 115 -10.14 0.01 -2.72
CA ALA A 115 -11.25 -0.75 -3.27
C ALA A 115 -12.34 -1.00 -2.22
N LEU A 116 -11.96 -1.50 -1.04
CA LEU A 116 -12.90 -1.77 0.05
C LEU A 116 -13.54 -0.49 0.57
N LEU A 117 -12.78 0.58 0.79
CA LEU A 117 -13.33 1.87 1.20
C LEU A 117 -14.36 2.39 0.18
N ALA A 118 -14.05 2.29 -1.12
CA ALA A 118 -14.98 2.68 -2.18
C ALA A 118 -16.23 1.79 -2.24
N LEU A 119 -16.11 0.48 -1.96
CA LEU A 119 -17.24 -0.45 -1.92
C LEU A 119 -18.25 -0.08 -0.84
N TYR A 120 -17.78 0.40 0.31
CA TYR A 120 -18.60 0.81 1.46
C TYR A 120 -18.89 2.32 1.50
N ASP A 121 -18.58 3.05 0.42
CA ASP A 121 -18.77 4.50 0.30
C ASP A 121 -18.13 5.29 1.47
N LEU A 122 -16.96 4.85 1.90
CA LEU A 122 -16.17 5.51 2.92
C LEU A 122 -15.01 6.28 2.31
N SER A 123 -14.86 7.53 2.71
CA SER A 123 -13.68 8.34 2.41
C SER A 123 -12.80 8.47 3.65
N VAL A 124 -11.50 8.40 3.44
CA VAL A 124 -10.48 8.65 4.45
C VAL A 124 -9.47 9.64 3.90
N ASP A 125 -8.82 10.40 4.77
CA ASP A 125 -7.74 11.27 4.36
C ASP A 125 -6.46 10.48 4.03
N GLN A 126 -5.48 11.19 3.52
CA GLN A 126 -4.20 10.61 3.12
C GLN A 126 -3.45 9.99 4.30
N GLU A 127 -3.51 10.63 5.47
CA GLU A 127 -2.84 10.16 6.68
C GLU A 127 -3.41 8.81 7.12
N LEU A 128 -4.72 8.70 7.21
CA LEU A 128 -5.38 7.45 7.63
C LEU A 128 -5.19 6.33 6.60
N LEU A 129 -5.23 6.65 5.30
CA LEU A 129 -4.93 5.66 4.25
C LEU A 129 -3.49 5.14 4.37
N PHE A 130 -2.52 6.01 4.63
CA PHE A 130 -1.13 5.63 4.87
C PHE A 130 -0.98 4.76 6.12
N LYS A 131 -1.62 5.13 7.23
CA LYS A 131 -1.60 4.36 8.48
C LYS A 131 -2.21 2.98 8.31
N LEU A 132 -3.36 2.85 7.63
CA LEU A 132 -3.97 1.56 7.32
C LEU A 132 -3.03 0.67 6.50
N ALA A 133 -2.43 1.21 5.45
CA ALA A 133 -1.52 0.47 4.59
C ALA A 133 -0.24 0.04 5.35
N SER A 134 0.32 0.94 6.15
CA SER A 134 1.49 0.66 6.99
C SER A 134 1.19 -0.38 8.07
N ALA A 135 0.00 -0.33 8.69
CA ALA A 135 -0.42 -1.31 9.70
C ALA A 135 -0.48 -2.73 9.13
N VAL A 136 -0.92 -2.91 7.87
CA VAL A 136 -0.88 -4.21 7.19
C VAL A 136 0.54 -4.76 7.13
N LEU A 137 1.50 -3.96 6.65
CA LEU A 137 2.88 -4.40 6.48
C LEU A 137 3.57 -4.64 7.83
N LEU A 138 3.35 -3.77 8.81
CA LEU A 138 3.91 -3.93 10.16
C LEU A 138 3.41 -5.21 10.84
N LYS A 139 2.12 -5.54 10.74
CA LYS A 139 1.55 -6.79 11.27
C LYS A 139 2.12 -8.04 10.57
N ARG A 140 2.59 -7.91 9.33
CA ARG A 140 3.31 -8.96 8.61
C ARG A 140 4.78 -9.09 9.00
N GLY A 141 5.29 -8.20 9.86
CA GLY A 141 6.71 -8.15 10.22
C GLY A 141 7.60 -7.52 9.14
N ASP A 142 7.04 -6.71 8.25
CA ASP A 142 7.83 -5.98 7.26
C ASP A 142 8.66 -4.88 7.94
N ASN A 143 9.95 -4.88 7.69
CA ASN A 143 10.91 -3.91 8.22
C ASN A 143 11.22 -2.75 7.26
N GLY A 144 10.52 -2.67 6.14
CA GLY A 144 10.65 -1.59 5.16
C GLY A 144 10.32 -0.22 5.75
N SER A 145 10.77 0.84 5.09
CA SER A 145 10.60 2.22 5.56
C SER A 145 9.17 2.75 5.47
N MET A 146 8.26 2.08 4.78
CA MET A 146 6.92 2.53 4.40
C MET A 146 6.90 3.74 3.44
N GLY A 147 8.07 4.15 2.92
CA GLY A 147 8.16 5.28 2.00
C GLY A 147 7.51 5.02 0.64
N ASP A 148 7.48 3.78 0.19
CA ASP A 148 6.71 3.38 -0.99
C ASP A 148 5.22 3.62 -0.78
N LEU A 149 4.67 3.25 0.36
CA LEU A 149 3.27 3.52 0.71
C LEU A 149 2.98 5.02 0.74
N ALA A 150 3.86 5.83 1.37
CA ALA A 150 3.71 7.27 1.43
C ALA A 150 3.58 7.90 0.03
N CYS A 151 4.44 7.48 -0.89
CA CYS A 151 4.43 7.96 -2.27
C CYS A 151 3.19 7.48 -3.05
N ILE A 152 2.81 6.19 -2.90
CA ILE A 152 1.66 5.61 -3.60
C ILE A 152 0.35 6.24 -3.12
N VAL A 153 0.24 6.54 -1.83
CA VAL A 153 -0.95 7.19 -1.24
C VAL A 153 -1.07 8.64 -1.72
N ALA A 154 0.04 9.37 -1.81
CA ALA A 154 0.06 10.75 -2.27
C ALA A 154 -0.06 10.89 -3.80
N GLU A 155 0.32 9.88 -4.56
CA GLU A 155 0.32 9.84 -6.03
C GLU A 155 1.15 10.96 -6.69
N ASP A 156 2.22 11.44 -6.03
CA ASP A 156 3.04 12.57 -6.48
C ASP A 156 4.52 12.41 -6.15
N LEU A 157 5.31 13.47 -6.37
CA LEU A 157 6.65 13.63 -5.81
C LEU A 157 6.51 14.08 -4.36
N VAL A 158 7.02 13.28 -3.43
CA VAL A 158 6.88 13.52 -2.00
C VAL A 158 8.22 13.55 -1.28
N LEU A 159 8.32 14.43 -0.31
CA LEU A 159 9.29 14.36 0.77
C LEU A 159 8.61 13.62 1.93
N TYR A 160 9.09 12.42 2.22
CA TYR A 160 8.58 11.58 3.30
C TYR A 160 9.57 11.54 4.45
N GLN A 161 9.09 11.76 5.67
CA GLN A 161 9.82 11.54 6.92
C GLN A 161 9.31 10.26 7.57
N SER A 162 10.22 9.34 7.88
CA SER A 162 9.87 8.06 8.50
C SER A 162 9.54 8.20 9.99
N PHE A 163 8.87 7.19 10.51
CA PHE A 163 8.50 7.06 11.92
C PHE A 163 9.19 5.85 12.57
N ASP A 164 9.11 5.76 13.89
CA ASP A 164 9.57 4.59 14.63
C ASP A 164 8.61 3.40 14.41
N ARG A 165 8.98 2.53 13.46
CA ARG A 165 8.17 1.38 13.06
C ARG A 165 8.09 0.31 14.14
N GLN A 166 9.15 0.13 14.94
CA GLN A 166 9.16 -0.83 16.05
C GLN A 166 8.17 -0.42 17.14
N LYS A 167 8.13 0.87 17.45
CA LYS A 167 7.17 1.44 18.40
C LYS A 167 5.73 1.25 17.94
N VAL A 168 5.44 1.54 16.67
CA VAL A 168 4.08 1.38 16.11
C VAL A 168 3.69 -0.09 16.01
N ALA A 169 4.62 -0.98 15.61
CA ALA A 169 4.37 -2.43 15.60
C ALA A 169 4.02 -2.96 17.00
N ALA A 170 4.71 -2.52 18.05
CA ALA A 170 4.37 -2.88 19.43
C ALA A 170 2.97 -2.40 19.82
N TRP A 171 2.57 -1.19 19.44
CA TRP A 171 1.21 -0.72 19.68
C TRP A 171 0.15 -1.59 18.98
N LEU A 172 0.43 -2.02 17.73
CA LEU A 172 -0.48 -2.88 16.96
C LEU A 172 -0.62 -4.29 17.53
N GLU A 173 0.33 -4.75 18.35
CA GLU A 173 0.25 -6.02 19.10
C GLU A 173 -0.51 -5.86 20.42
N GLU A 174 -0.38 -4.73 21.09
CA GLU A 174 -0.90 -4.50 22.44
C GLU A 174 -2.30 -3.87 22.46
N GLU A 175 -2.69 -3.15 21.40
CA GLU A 175 -3.89 -2.32 21.37
C GLU A 175 -4.78 -2.63 20.15
N ASN A 176 -6.04 -2.18 20.22
CA ASN A 176 -6.95 -2.25 19.09
C ASN A 176 -6.47 -1.35 17.94
N LEU A 177 -6.68 -1.81 16.71
CA LEU A 177 -6.31 -1.08 15.49
C LEU A 177 -6.82 0.37 15.51
N SER A 178 -8.09 0.59 15.88
CA SER A 178 -8.69 1.92 15.93
C SER A 178 -7.92 2.89 16.83
N THR A 179 -7.53 2.44 18.02
CA THR A 179 -6.74 3.24 18.97
C THR A 179 -5.38 3.61 18.38
N VAL A 180 -4.70 2.67 17.73
CA VAL A 180 -3.38 2.91 17.13
C VAL A 180 -3.49 3.88 15.96
N LEU A 181 -4.54 3.78 15.14
CA LEU A 181 -4.76 4.69 14.00
C LEU A 181 -4.99 6.14 14.42
N GLU A 182 -5.54 6.39 15.62
CA GLU A 182 -5.77 7.73 16.17
C GLU A 182 -4.50 8.37 16.78
N ARG A 183 -3.46 7.57 17.06
CA ARG A 183 -2.20 8.08 17.62
C ARG A 183 -1.42 8.87 16.58
N ASP A 184 -0.61 9.80 17.07
CA ASP A 184 0.46 10.41 16.26
C ASP A 184 1.63 9.42 16.13
N TRP A 185 1.97 9.05 14.90
CA TRP A 185 3.09 8.15 14.59
C TRP A 185 4.41 8.89 14.37
N GLY A 186 4.37 10.22 14.20
CA GLY A 186 5.56 11.06 14.00
C GLY A 186 6.11 11.05 12.58
N PHE A 187 5.34 10.63 11.57
CA PHE A 187 5.74 10.74 10.16
C PHE A 187 5.25 12.04 9.52
N SER A 188 5.81 12.38 8.38
CA SER A 188 5.24 13.42 7.51
C SER A 188 5.32 13.05 6.04
N ILE A 189 4.32 13.46 5.26
CA ILE A 189 4.25 13.30 3.81
C ILE A 189 3.94 14.68 3.22
N SER A 190 4.90 15.28 2.52
CA SER A 190 4.77 16.59 1.92
C SER A 190 4.97 16.53 0.41
N GLN A 191 4.03 17.07 -0.36
CA GLN A 191 4.21 17.18 -1.82
C GLN A 191 5.31 18.18 -2.15
N VAL A 192 6.16 17.81 -3.10
CA VAL A 192 7.25 18.65 -3.61
C VAL A 192 6.92 19.07 -5.03
N LYS A 193 6.92 20.39 -5.26
CA LYS A 193 6.75 20.95 -6.61
C LYS A 193 8.12 21.36 -7.13
N PRO A 194 8.66 20.67 -8.16
CA PRO A 194 9.92 21.09 -8.79
C PRO A 194 9.77 22.49 -9.37
N THR A 195 10.80 23.32 -9.20
CA THR A 195 10.83 24.67 -9.78
C THR A 195 11.38 24.69 -11.20
N LEU A 196 11.98 23.58 -11.64
CA LEU A 196 12.50 23.41 -13.00
C LEU A 196 11.66 22.36 -13.72
N GLU A 197 11.30 22.67 -14.97
CA GLU A 197 10.78 21.65 -15.89
C GLU A 197 11.93 20.77 -16.34
N CYS A 198 11.87 19.47 -15.99
CA CYS A 198 12.86 18.49 -16.41
C CYS A 198 12.21 17.13 -16.62
N ASP A 199 12.76 16.37 -17.58
CA ASP A 199 12.41 14.99 -17.76
C ASP A 199 13.23 14.11 -16.83
N PHE A 200 12.54 13.16 -16.17
CA PHE A 200 13.19 12.17 -15.33
C PHE A 200 13.26 10.84 -16.09
N LEU A 201 14.45 10.48 -16.53
CA LEU A 201 14.70 9.25 -17.28
C LEU A 201 15.16 8.13 -16.35
N VAL A 202 14.49 6.99 -16.42
CA VAL A 202 14.80 5.80 -15.61
C VAL A 202 15.23 4.66 -16.51
N GLY A 203 16.45 4.15 -16.30
CA GLY A 203 16.95 2.94 -16.93
C GLY A 203 16.57 1.70 -16.09
N TRP A 204 15.99 0.69 -16.71
CA TRP A 204 15.77 -0.60 -16.08
C TRP A 204 16.89 -1.57 -16.43
N THR A 205 17.62 -2.06 -15.42
CA THR A 205 18.76 -2.98 -15.61
C THR A 205 18.34 -4.39 -16.02
N LYS A 206 17.03 -4.74 -15.88
CA LYS A 206 16.49 -6.10 -16.07
C LYS A 206 17.03 -7.14 -15.09
N GLU A 207 17.69 -6.71 -14.03
CA GLU A 207 18.18 -7.56 -12.95
C GLU A 207 17.39 -7.27 -11.66
N VAL A 208 17.18 -8.32 -10.87
CA VAL A 208 16.54 -8.17 -9.55
C VAL A 208 17.61 -7.65 -8.60
N ALA A 209 17.37 -6.51 -7.96
CA ALA A 209 18.23 -6.05 -6.88
C ALA A 209 18.18 -7.07 -5.72
N VAL A 210 19.32 -7.54 -5.28
CA VAL A 210 19.45 -8.32 -4.05
C VAL A 210 19.47 -7.32 -2.91
N SER A 211 18.36 -7.22 -2.19
CA SER A 211 18.25 -6.42 -0.97
C SER A 211 18.50 -7.29 0.26
#